data_09ae60b35d2b821a6921b148cc0aaacd
#
_entry.id   09ae60b35d2b821a6921b148cc0aaacd
#
_cell.length_a   1.000
_cell.length_b   1.000
_cell.length_c   1.000
_cell.angle_alpha   90.00
_cell.angle_beta   90.00
_cell.angle_gamma   90.00
#
_symmetry.space_group_name_H-M   'P 1'
#
loop_
_entity.id
_entity.type
_entity.pdbx_description
1 polymer ?
#
loop_
_entity_poly.entity_id
_entity_poly.type
_entity_poly.pdbx_seq_one_letter_code
_entity_poly.pdbx_strand_id
1 'polypeptide(L)'
;MSKKGNTRSRRRSLRIWGGYLLVLMAWVVAVMALAFLGFIICASITWQPSPLYDFLNWVRDYIVLVCIVTVLAGWVVISFYFISKPIKQLDVVANAAEQLSRPSEEPIQLPDSLEDISIQLNLAREHALRDARAAREAEQRKNDLIVYLAHDLKTPLTSVIGYLTLLRDEPQISPEIRARYTGIALEKAERLEDLINEFFDITRFNLSRLELERQSVDLTRMLEQVASEFRPIFAESGLSCSLDLPPKLHYSCDPDKLARVFDNLLRNASYYSLPDSTVEIAGRIEAGKIVLTFSNAGKNIPQEKLDRIFEQFFRLDSSRATRTGGAGLGLAIAKEIVELHGGTIRADSTEDRITFTICLPSDHSEAP
;
A
#
# COMPACT_ATOMS: atom_id res chain seq x y z
N MET A 1 -4.10 -25.14 -6.45
CA MET A 1 -3.87 -25.71 -5.10
C MET A 1 -5.10 -26.36 -4.41
N SER A 2 -6.25 -26.48 -5.06
CA SER A 2 -7.54 -26.91 -4.43
C SER A 2 -7.73 -28.43 -4.18
N LYS A 3 -7.04 -29.35 -4.86
CA LYS A 3 -7.31 -30.79 -4.74
C LYS A 3 -6.71 -31.49 -3.51
N LYS A 4 -5.63 -30.98 -2.91
CA LYS A 4 -5.00 -31.61 -1.73
C LYS A 4 -5.73 -31.31 -0.41
N GLY A 5 -6.43 -30.18 -0.28
CA GLY A 5 -7.21 -29.82 0.91
C GLY A 5 -8.42 -30.72 1.12
N ASN A 6 -9.11 -31.08 0.03
CA ASN A 6 -10.33 -31.89 0.07
C ASN A 6 -10.08 -33.34 0.53
N THR A 7 -8.90 -33.91 0.27
CA THR A 7 -8.56 -35.28 0.68
C THR A 7 -8.19 -35.38 2.18
N ARG A 8 -7.58 -34.36 2.76
CA ARG A 8 -7.26 -34.31 4.21
C ARG A 8 -8.52 -34.12 5.05
N SER A 9 -9.41 -33.21 4.67
CA SER A 9 -10.71 -32.98 5.33
C SER A 9 -11.55 -34.26 5.34
N ARG A 10 -11.68 -34.95 4.19
CA ARG A 10 -12.42 -36.22 4.07
C ARG A 10 -11.83 -37.34 4.96
N ARG A 11 -10.51 -37.42 5.09
CA ARG A 11 -9.87 -38.40 5.97
C ARG A 11 -10.09 -38.11 7.46
N ARG A 12 -10.13 -36.82 7.88
CA ARG A 12 -10.44 -36.42 9.26
C ARG A 12 -11.90 -36.75 9.61
N SER A 13 -12.83 -36.41 8.74
CA SER A 13 -14.25 -36.72 8.91
C SER A 13 -14.50 -38.21 8.99
N LEU A 14 -13.91 -39.02 8.10
CA LEU A 14 -14.01 -40.50 8.16
C LEU A 14 -13.42 -41.09 9.45
N ARG A 15 -12.36 -40.52 10.02
CA ARG A 15 -11.76 -40.98 11.28
C ARG A 15 -12.67 -40.67 12.48
N ILE A 16 -13.31 -39.51 12.51
CA ILE A 16 -14.28 -39.14 13.56
C ILE A 16 -15.50 -40.06 13.50
N TRP A 17 -16.06 -40.24 12.29
CA TRP A 17 -17.19 -41.16 12.06
C TRP A 17 -16.85 -42.60 12.40
N GLY A 18 -15.67 -43.07 11.99
CA GLY A 18 -15.20 -44.42 12.34
C GLY A 18 -15.03 -44.59 13.84
N GLY A 19 -14.47 -43.58 14.53
CA GLY A 19 -14.36 -43.58 15.99
C GLY A 19 -15.72 -43.61 16.69
N TYR A 20 -16.68 -42.80 16.24
CA TYR A 20 -18.04 -42.80 16.77
C TYR A 20 -18.71 -44.18 16.62
N LEU A 21 -18.68 -44.76 15.43
CA LEU A 21 -19.28 -46.07 15.15
C LEU A 21 -18.61 -47.18 15.99
N LEU A 22 -17.29 -47.11 16.16
CA LEU A 22 -16.54 -48.12 16.91
C LEU A 22 -16.88 -48.05 18.40
N VAL A 23 -16.99 -46.85 18.99
CA VAL A 23 -17.40 -46.69 20.40
C VAL A 23 -18.85 -47.12 20.60
N LEU A 24 -19.73 -46.79 19.65
CA LEU A 24 -21.14 -47.21 19.71
C LEU A 24 -21.28 -48.72 19.62
N MET A 25 -20.58 -49.40 18.68
CA MET A 25 -20.55 -50.84 18.59
C MET A 25 -20.00 -51.49 19.87
N ALA A 26 -18.89 -50.95 20.39
CA ALA A 26 -18.31 -51.44 21.65
C ALA A 26 -19.28 -51.33 22.82
N TRP A 27 -20.06 -50.24 22.90
CA TRP A 27 -21.12 -50.05 23.89
C TRP A 27 -22.22 -51.11 23.78
N VAL A 28 -22.73 -51.32 22.59
CA VAL A 28 -23.79 -52.33 22.33
C VAL A 28 -23.28 -53.74 22.71
N VAL A 29 -22.07 -54.08 22.26
CA VAL A 29 -21.46 -55.39 22.61
C VAL A 29 -21.25 -55.52 24.13
N ALA A 30 -20.81 -54.47 24.82
CA ALA A 30 -20.64 -54.48 26.28
C ALA A 30 -21.97 -54.71 27.02
N VAL A 31 -23.08 -54.04 26.59
CA VAL A 31 -24.41 -54.23 27.17
C VAL A 31 -24.91 -55.64 26.94
N MET A 32 -24.72 -56.20 25.74
CA MET A 32 -25.11 -57.58 25.43
C MET A 32 -24.29 -58.60 26.22
N ALA A 33 -22.99 -58.39 26.34
CA ALA A 33 -22.09 -59.26 27.12
C ALA A 33 -22.45 -59.27 28.62
N LEU A 34 -22.73 -58.06 29.17
CA LEU A 34 -23.19 -57.94 30.58
C LEU A 34 -24.52 -58.61 30.82
N ALA A 35 -25.49 -58.45 29.91
CA ALA A 35 -26.78 -59.12 30.00
C ALA A 35 -26.64 -60.64 29.94
N PHE A 36 -25.77 -61.13 29.02
CA PHE A 36 -25.48 -62.59 28.91
C PHE A 36 -24.77 -63.14 30.13
N LEU A 37 -23.76 -62.42 30.64
CA LEU A 37 -23.06 -62.83 31.88
C LEU A 37 -24.00 -62.85 33.09
N GLY A 38 -24.85 -61.80 33.22
CA GLY A 38 -25.87 -61.76 34.26
C GLY A 38 -26.87 -62.92 34.16
N PHE A 39 -27.26 -63.30 32.97
CA PHE A 39 -28.12 -64.46 32.73
C PHE A 39 -27.44 -65.81 33.22
N ILE A 40 -26.14 -66.02 32.85
CA ILE A 40 -25.39 -67.19 33.24
C ILE A 40 -25.26 -67.24 34.77
N ILE A 41 -24.91 -66.15 35.43
CA ILE A 41 -24.77 -66.09 36.89
C ILE A 41 -26.09 -66.38 37.56
N CYS A 42 -27.21 -65.73 37.10
CA CYS A 42 -28.52 -66.01 37.66
C CYS A 42 -28.99 -67.47 37.46
N ALA A 43 -28.61 -68.12 36.35
CA ALA A 43 -28.94 -69.49 36.05
C ALA A 43 -28.13 -70.53 36.89
N SER A 44 -26.94 -70.16 37.37
CA SER A 44 -26.03 -71.01 38.12
C SER A 44 -26.30 -71.05 39.64
N ILE A 45 -27.13 -70.15 40.15
CA ILE A 45 -27.43 -69.96 41.57
C ILE A 45 -28.79 -70.59 41.90
N THR A 46 -28.84 -71.38 42.96
CA THR A 46 -30.12 -71.87 43.54
C THR A 46 -30.72 -70.78 44.44
N TRP A 47 -31.72 -70.09 43.93
CA TRP A 47 -32.31 -68.92 44.59
C TRP A 47 -33.32 -69.36 45.71
N GLN A 48 -33.19 -68.72 46.88
CA GLN A 48 -34.24 -68.74 47.90
C GLN A 48 -35.14 -67.46 47.69
N PRO A 49 -36.43 -67.57 48.04
CA PRO A 49 -37.31 -66.40 48.00
C PRO A 49 -36.75 -65.24 48.81
N SER A 50 -36.40 -64.12 48.20
CA SER A 50 -35.84 -62.91 48.77
C SER A 50 -36.18 -61.69 47.95
N PRO A 51 -36.19 -60.45 48.48
CA PRO A 51 -36.43 -59.26 47.71
C PRO A 51 -35.48 -59.13 46.54
N LEU A 52 -34.26 -59.64 46.62
CA LEU A 52 -33.28 -59.67 45.55
C LEU A 52 -33.70 -60.59 44.41
N TYR A 53 -34.25 -61.77 44.77
CA TYR A 53 -34.80 -62.70 43.75
C TYR A 53 -35.97 -62.14 43.00
N ASP A 54 -36.90 -61.46 43.66
CA ASP A 54 -38.04 -60.81 43.01
C ASP A 54 -37.60 -59.71 42.08
N PHE A 55 -36.62 -58.88 42.46
CA PHE A 55 -36.02 -57.85 41.61
C PHE A 55 -35.32 -58.47 40.37
N LEU A 56 -34.51 -59.49 40.52
CA LEU A 56 -33.82 -60.15 39.43
C LEU A 56 -34.79 -60.86 38.47
N ASN A 57 -35.85 -61.45 38.98
CA ASN A 57 -36.92 -62.01 38.13
C ASN A 57 -37.62 -60.93 37.33
N TRP A 58 -37.93 -59.77 37.93
CA TRP A 58 -38.50 -58.66 37.23
C TRP A 58 -37.54 -58.15 36.12
N VAL A 59 -36.24 -58.01 36.40
CA VAL A 59 -35.21 -57.64 35.42
C VAL A 59 -35.14 -58.68 34.30
N ARG A 60 -35.24 -59.97 34.58
CA ARG A 60 -35.25 -61.06 33.59
C ARG A 60 -36.47 -60.94 32.66
N ASP A 61 -37.65 -60.75 33.23
CA ASP A 61 -38.87 -60.62 32.45
C ASP A 61 -38.92 -59.43 31.52
N TYR A 62 -38.21 -58.33 31.92
CA TYR A 62 -38.08 -57.10 31.15
C TYR A 62 -36.69 -56.90 30.53
N ILE A 63 -35.85 -57.93 30.45
CA ILE A 63 -34.44 -57.83 30.05
C ILE A 63 -34.25 -57.12 28.72
N VAL A 64 -35.10 -57.40 27.76
CA VAL A 64 -35.08 -56.81 26.42
C VAL A 64 -35.35 -55.31 26.50
N LEU A 65 -36.32 -54.88 27.31
CA LEU A 65 -36.67 -53.48 27.52
C LEU A 65 -35.48 -52.73 28.23
N VAL A 66 -34.92 -53.34 29.25
CA VAL A 66 -33.76 -52.78 29.98
C VAL A 66 -32.57 -52.61 29.05
N CYS A 67 -32.27 -53.63 28.23
CA CYS A 67 -31.17 -53.52 27.24
C CYS A 67 -31.42 -52.41 26.21
N ILE A 68 -32.63 -52.29 25.69
CA ILE A 68 -33.00 -51.24 24.72
C ILE A 68 -32.81 -49.86 25.37
N VAL A 69 -33.34 -49.64 26.58
CA VAL A 69 -33.23 -48.37 27.28
C VAL A 69 -31.75 -48.02 27.58
N THR A 70 -30.94 -48.97 28.01
CA THR A 70 -29.52 -48.77 28.29
C THR A 70 -28.72 -48.47 27.03
N VAL A 71 -29.01 -49.14 25.90
CA VAL A 71 -28.36 -48.87 24.62
C VAL A 71 -28.77 -47.48 24.12
N LEU A 72 -30.04 -47.08 24.22
CA LEU A 72 -30.49 -45.73 23.82
C LEU A 72 -29.89 -44.64 24.69
N ALA A 73 -29.82 -44.82 26.02
CA ALA A 73 -29.17 -43.86 26.92
C ALA A 73 -27.69 -43.67 26.60
N GLY A 74 -26.97 -44.77 26.39
CA GLY A 74 -25.57 -44.71 25.98
C GLY A 74 -25.38 -44.07 24.61
N TRP A 75 -26.26 -44.36 23.66
CA TRP A 75 -26.25 -43.70 22.35
C TRP A 75 -26.42 -42.19 22.45
N VAL A 76 -27.33 -41.67 23.26
CA VAL A 76 -27.51 -40.22 23.49
C VAL A 76 -26.26 -39.60 24.07
N VAL A 77 -25.67 -40.24 25.11
CA VAL A 77 -24.45 -39.70 25.76
C VAL A 77 -23.26 -39.68 24.80
N ILE A 78 -23.03 -40.78 24.08
CA ILE A 78 -21.96 -40.90 23.08
C ILE A 78 -22.16 -39.87 21.98
N SER A 79 -23.37 -39.73 21.43
CA SER A 79 -23.69 -38.75 20.40
C SER A 79 -23.47 -37.31 20.89
N PHE A 80 -23.92 -37.00 22.09
CA PHE A 80 -23.70 -35.66 22.69
C PHE A 80 -22.19 -35.36 22.83
N TYR A 81 -21.38 -36.30 23.28
CA TYR A 81 -19.94 -36.11 23.38
C TYR A 81 -19.27 -35.85 22.04
N PHE A 82 -19.60 -36.64 21.01
CA PHE A 82 -19.02 -36.52 19.68
C PHE A 82 -19.47 -35.27 18.92
N ILE A 83 -20.68 -34.76 19.23
CA ILE A 83 -21.20 -33.53 18.61
C ILE A 83 -20.68 -32.28 19.34
N SER A 84 -20.59 -32.30 20.67
CA SER A 84 -20.19 -31.14 21.46
C SER A 84 -18.73 -30.71 21.20
N LYS A 85 -17.84 -31.67 20.91
CA LYS A 85 -16.42 -31.38 20.68
C LYS A 85 -16.14 -30.56 19.43
N PRO A 86 -16.70 -30.87 18.23
CA PRO A 86 -16.58 -30.03 17.05
C PRO A 86 -17.23 -28.66 17.20
N ILE A 87 -18.38 -28.56 17.89
CA ILE A 87 -19.05 -27.28 18.14
C ILE A 87 -18.15 -26.34 18.93
N LYS A 88 -17.53 -26.79 20.02
CA LYS A 88 -16.59 -25.97 20.78
C LYS A 88 -15.38 -25.53 19.94
N GLN A 89 -14.92 -26.34 19.00
CA GLN A 89 -13.82 -25.95 18.09
C GLN A 89 -14.28 -24.87 17.11
N LEU A 90 -15.54 -24.91 16.64
CA LEU A 90 -16.12 -23.86 15.80
C LEU A 90 -16.18 -22.51 16.53
N ASP A 91 -16.60 -22.48 17.79
CA ASP A 91 -16.63 -21.25 18.60
C ASP A 91 -15.23 -20.65 18.75
N VAL A 92 -14.20 -21.47 18.97
CA VAL A 92 -12.81 -21.02 19.07
C VAL A 92 -12.34 -20.40 17.75
N VAL A 93 -12.67 -21.02 16.62
CA VAL A 93 -12.31 -20.49 15.29
C VAL A 93 -13.09 -19.21 14.97
N ALA A 94 -14.38 -19.14 15.33
CA ALA A 94 -15.21 -17.96 15.14
C ALA A 94 -14.65 -16.75 15.93
N ASN A 95 -14.31 -16.94 17.20
CA ASN A 95 -13.70 -15.91 18.04
C ASN A 95 -12.32 -15.48 17.51
N ALA A 96 -11.53 -16.43 17.00
CA ALA A 96 -10.25 -16.10 16.36
C ALA A 96 -10.42 -15.34 15.05
N ALA A 97 -11.45 -15.65 14.27
CA ALA A 97 -11.78 -14.91 13.04
C ALA A 97 -12.27 -13.48 13.33
N GLU A 98 -12.99 -13.27 14.43
CA GLU A 98 -13.41 -11.94 14.86
C GLU A 98 -12.21 -11.03 15.17
N GLN A 99 -11.11 -11.58 15.68
CA GLN A 99 -9.87 -10.83 15.91
C GLN A 99 -9.25 -10.28 14.61
N LEU A 100 -9.58 -10.82 13.44
CA LEU A 100 -9.14 -10.27 12.15
C LEU A 100 -9.79 -8.94 11.82
N SER A 101 -10.96 -8.63 12.38
CA SER A 101 -11.63 -7.33 12.17
C SER A 101 -10.89 -6.18 12.85
N ARG A 102 -10.09 -6.49 13.89
CA ARG A 102 -9.21 -5.56 14.59
C ARG A 102 -7.84 -6.23 14.81
N PRO A 103 -7.03 -6.32 13.76
CA PRO A 103 -5.80 -7.08 13.82
C PRO A 103 -4.84 -6.47 14.85
N SER A 104 -4.42 -7.30 15.83
CA SER A 104 -3.38 -6.98 16.81
C SER A 104 -2.02 -7.47 16.35
N GLU A 105 -0.94 -6.99 16.97
CA GLU A 105 0.42 -7.48 16.67
C GLU A 105 0.66 -8.90 17.22
N GLU A 106 -0.13 -9.33 18.20
CA GLU A 106 -0.02 -10.66 18.79
C GLU A 106 -0.56 -11.74 17.84
N PRO A 107 0.15 -12.88 17.69
CA PRO A 107 -0.30 -13.97 16.85
C PRO A 107 -1.52 -14.67 17.46
N ILE A 108 -2.44 -15.08 16.58
CA ILE A 108 -3.61 -15.89 16.97
C ILE A 108 -3.13 -17.29 17.34
N GLN A 109 -3.38 -17.68 18.58
CA GLN A 109 -3.05 -19.01 19.09
C GLN A 109 -4.31 -19.89 19.10
N LEU A 110 -4.23 -21.02 18.43
CA LEU A 110 -5.28 -22.05 18.43
C LEU A 110 -4.70 -23.36 18.95
N PRO A 111 -5.55 -24.26 19.50
CA PRO A 111 -5.11 -25.60 19.89
C PRO A 111 -4.45 -26.36 18.72
N ASP A 112 -3.51 -27.26 19.01
CA ASP A 112 -2.74 -28.05 18.03
C ASP A 112 -3.63 -28.78 17.00
N SER A 113 -4.85 -29.18 17.42
CA SER A 113 -5.82 -29.78 16.52
C SER A 113 -6.28 -28.87 15.36
N LEU A 114 -6.05 -27.55 15.46
CA LEU A 114 -6.44 -26.50 14.52
C LEU A 114 -5.23 -25.74 13.97
N GLU A 115 -4.02 -26.31 14.01
CA GLU A 115 -2.76 -25.69 13.57
C GLU A 115 -2.84 -25.17 12.13
N ASP A 116 -3.39 -25.96 11.19
CA ASP A 116 -3.56 -25.55 9.80
C ASP A 116 -4.42 -24.28 9.67
N ILE A 117 -5.44 -24.12 10.54
CA ILE A 117 -6.32 -22.93 10.57
C ILE A 117 -5.59 -21.76 11.22
N SER A 118 -4.82 -22.02 12.28
CA SER A 118 -3.98 -21.02 12.94
C SER A 118 -3.01 -20.36 11.96
N ILE A 119 -2.33 -21.15 11.13
CA ILE A 119 -1.41 -20.64 10.08
C ILE A 119 -2.16 -19.75 9.09
N GLN A 120 -3.33 -20.18 8.59
CA GLN A 120 -4.11 -19.40 7.63
C GLN A 120 -4.63 -18.08 8.23
N LEU A 121 -5.12 -18.11 9.47
CA LEU A 121 -5.59 -16.92 10.17
C LEU A 121 -4.43 -15.94 10.45
N ASN A 122 -3.25 -16.43 10.83
CA ASN A 122 -2.09 -15.58 11.04
C ASN A 122 -1.57 -14.94 9.74
N LEU A 123 -1.59 -15.67 8.62
CA LEU A 123 -1.30 -15.08 7.31
C LEU A 123 -2.31 -13.99 6.94
N ALA A 124 -3.60 -14.24 7.12
CA ALA A 124 -4.64 -13.24 6.88
C ALA A 124 -4.46 -12.01 7.79
N ARG A 125 -4.11 -12.22 9.06
CA ARG A 125 -3.81 -11.15 10.02
C ARG A 125 -2.61 -10.29 9.56
N GLU A 126 -1.51 -10.93 9.12
CA GLU A 126 -0.34 -10.21 8.61
C GLU A 126 -0.69 -9.34 7.39
N HIS A 127 -1.49 -9.86 6.46
CA HIS A 127 -1.98 -9.07 5.34
C HIS A 127 -2.82 -7.88 5.80
N ALA A 128 -3.79 -8.12 6.70
CA ALA A 128 -4.64 -7.05 7.24
C ALA A 128 -3.82 -5.98 8.00
N LEU A 129 -2.78 -6.37 8.74
CA LEU A 129 -1.87 -5.43 9.42
C LEU A 129 -1.06 -4.60 8.42
N ARG A 130 -0.54 -5.22 7.35
CA ARG A 130 0.18 -4.49 6.29
C ARG A 130 -0.72 -3.49 5.59
N ASP A 131 -1.93 -3.91 5.22
CA ASP A 131 -2.91 -3.03 4.57
C ASP A 131 -3.32 -1.87 5.48
N ALA A 132 -3.55 -2.14 6.78
CA ALA A 132 -3.88 -1.11 7.75
C ALA A 132 -2.73 -0.11 7.98
N ARG A 133 -1.46 -0.58 7.99
CA ARG A 133 -0.28 0.30 8.07
C ARG A 133 -0.14 1.14 6.81
N ALA A 134 -0.24 0.54 5.64
CA ALA A 134 -0.19 1.26 4.36
C ALA A 134 -1.28 2.33 4.25
N ALA A 135 -2.52 2.01 4.69
CA ALA A 135 -3.62 2.97 4.72
C ALA A 135 -3.34 4.15 5.69
N ARG A 136 -2.83 3.88 6.89
CA ARG A 136 -2.46 4.93 7.86
C ARG A 136 -1.34 5.82 7.34
N GLU A 137 -0.31 5.24 6.74
CA GLU A 137 0.80 6.00 6.14
C GLU A 137 0.32 6.87 4.97
N ALA A 138 -0.62 6.37 4.17
CA ALA A 138 -1.22 7.16 3.08
C ALA A 138 -2.08 8.31 3.63
N GLU A 139 -2.86 8.07 4.69
CA GLU A 139 -3.66 9.10 5.35
C GLU A 139 -2.78 10.16 6.02
N GLN A 140 -1.72 9.74 6.69
CA GLN A 140 -0.75 10.65 7.30
C GLN A 140 -0.07 11.52 6.25
N ARG A 141 0.42 10.93 5.15
CA ARG A 141 0.98 11.69 4.02
C ARG A 141 0.00 12.71 3.45
N LYS A 142 -1.29 12.34 3.33
CA LYS A 142 -2.35 13.27 2.90
C LYS A 142 -2.53 14.42 3.88
N ASN A 143 -2.53 14.16 5.19
CA ASN A 143 -2.69 15.19 6.22
C ASN A 143 -1.47 16.11 6.28
N ASP A 144 -0.26 15.56 6.19
CA ASP A 144 0.98 16.33 6.14
C ASP A 144 1.00 17.24 4.90
N LEU A 145 0.50 16.76 3.76
CA LEU A 145 0.30 17.55 2.54
C LEU A 145 -0.58 18.77 2.80
N ILE A 146 -1.75 18.59 3.42
CA ILE A 146 -2.71 19.67 3.67
C ILE A 146 -2.11 20.73 4.61
N VAL A 147 -1.43 20.30 5.68
CA VAL A 147 -0.80 21.21 6.65
C VAL A 147 0.32 22.02 6.00
N TYR A 148 1.16 21.37 5.20
CA TYR A 148 2.28 22.01 4.51
C TYR A 148 1.79 23.06 3.50
N LEU A 149 0.80 22.70 2.71
CA LEU A 149 0.19 23.61 1.74
C LEU A 149 -0.47 24.82 2.38
N ALA A 150 -1.23 24.60 3.46
CA ALA A 150 -1.86 25.70 4.17
C ALA A 150 -0.83 26.73 4.67
N HIS A 151 0.34 26.25 5.14
CA HIS A 151 1.44 27.12 5.57
C HIS A 151 2.06 27.88 4.40
N ASP A 152 2.40 27.17 3.30
CA ASP A 152 3.11 27.75 2.15
C ASP A 152 2.23 28.68 1.29
N LEU A 153 0.90 28.45 1.27
CA LEU A 153 -0.06 29.38 0.66
C LEU A 153 -0.28 30.62 1.53
N LYS A 154 -0.30 30.48 2.86
CA LYS A 154 -0.54 31.59 3.79
C LYS A 154 0.55 32.65 3.69
N THR A 155 1.81 32.27 3.51
CA THR A 155 2.95 33.19 3.52
C THR A 155 2.91 34.21 2.37
N PRO A 156 2.82 33.81 1.07
CA PRO A 156 2.69 34.77 -0.03
C PRO A 156 1.39 35.55 0.03
N LEU A 157 0.27 34.92 0.41
CA LEU A 157 -1.03 35.58 0.57
C LEU A 157 -0.96 36.72 1.59
N THR A 158 -0.35 36.48 2.77
CA THR A 158 -0.17 37.50 3.80
C THR A 158 0.69 38.66 3.26
N SER A 159 1.73 38.37 2.47
CA SER A 159 2.57 39.41 1.85
C SER A 159 1.77 40.26 0.84
N VAL A 160 1.00 39.62 -0.05
CA VAL A 160 0.12 40.30 -1.03
C VAL A 160 -0.83 41.24 -0.30
N ILE A 161 -1.57 40.74 0.71
CA ILE A 161 -2.49 41.53 1.52
C ILE A 161 -1.77 42.67 2.20
N GLY A 162 -0.59 42.42 2.78
CA GLY A 162 0.21 43.46 3.49
C GLY A 162 0.63 44.60 2.55
N TYR A 163 1.19 44.30 1.38
CA TYR A 163 1.62 45.35 0.41
C TYR A 163 0.43 46.09 -0.20
N LEU A 164 -0.67 45.41 -0.49
CA LEU A 164 -1.89 46.05 -0.97
C LEU A 164 -2.51 46.94 0.12
N THR A 165 -2.47 46.55 1.39
CA THR A 165 -2.92 47.37 2.52
C THR A 165 -2.07 48.62 2.67
N LEU A 166 -0.74 48.51 2.59
CA LEU A 166 0.16 49.67 2.61
C LEU A 166 -0.12 50.63 1.45
N LEU A 167 -0.35 50.11 0.24
CA LEU A 167 -0.68 50.92 -0.93
C LEU A 167 -2.02 51.64 -0.79
N ARG A 168 -2.99 51.03 -0.11
CA ARG A 168 -4.31 51.64 0.14
C ARG A 168 -4.27 52.69 1.23
N ASP A 169 -3.57 52.44 2.32
CA ASP A 169 -3.60 53.24 3.54
C ASP A 169 -2.62 54.43 3.49
N GLU A 170 -1.61 54.36 2.60
CA GLU A 170 -0.59 55.41 2.37
C GLU A 170 -0.66 55.99 0.95
N PRO A 171 -1.68 56.80 0.62
CA PRO A 171 -1.87 57.29 -0.75
C PRO A 171 -0.80 58.28 -1.22
N GLN A 172 0.00 58.85 -0.30
CA GLN A 172 1.03 59.85 -0.60
C GLN A 172 2.44 59.26 -0.75
N ILE A 173 2.61 57.95 -0.87
CA ILE A 173 3.92 57.34 -1.12
C ILE A 173 4.44 57.73 -2.51
N SER A 174 5.79 57.78 -2.62
CA SER A 174 6.43 58.14 -3.88
C SER A 174 6.08 57.14 -5.01
N PRO A 175 6.08 57.56 -6.28
CA PRO A 175 5.83 56.65 -7.42
C PRO A 175 6.79 55.44 -7.43
N GLU A 176 8.04 55.62 -7.00
CA GLU A 176 9.05 54.58 -6.96
C GLU A 176 8.70 53.49 -5.91
N ILE A 177 8.27 53.93 -4.71
CA ILE A 177 7.86 53.01 -3.65
C ILE A 177 6.57 52.31 -4.07
N ARG A 178 5.63 53.01 -4.70
CA ARG A 178 4.39 52.44 -5.22
C ARG A 178 4.69 51.34 -6.25
N ALA A 179 5.55 51.62 -7.22
CA ALA A 179 5.95 50.64 -8.23
C ALA A 179 6.63 49.44 -7.60
N ARG A 180 7.50 49.64 -6.61
CA ARG A 180 8.18 48.56 -5.88
C ARG A 180 7.18 47.69 -5.11
N TYR A 181 6.22 48.28 -4.37
CA TYR A 181 5.23 47.50 -3.60
C TYR A 181 4.28 46.73 -4.48
N THR A 182 3.86 47.36 -5.62
CA THR A 182 3.04 46.69 -6.62
C THR A 182 3.79 45.51 -7.25
N GLY A 183 5.09 45.68 -7.59
CA GLY A 183 5.94 44.62 -8.11
C GLY A 183 6.10 43.45 -7.13
N ILE A 184 6.32 43.71 -5.84
CA ILE A 184 6.41 42.67 -4.85
C ILE A 184 5.07 41.95 -4.67
N ALA A 185 3.95 42.68 -4.65
CA ALA A 185 2.63 42.08 -4.54
C ALA A 185 2.31 41.15 -5.73
N LEU A 186 2.69 41.59 -6.95
CA LEU A 186 2.54 40.79 -8.15
C LEU A 186 3.39 39.54 -8.10
N GLU A 187 4.68 39.64 -7.81
CA GLU A 187 5.60 38.49 -7.64
C GLU A 187 5.06 37.45 -6.66
N LYS A 188 4.48 37.92 -5.53
CA LYS A 188 3.91 37.00 -4.52
C LYS A 188 2.58 36.40 -4.97
N ALA A 189 1.79 37.10 -5.77
CA ALA A 189 0.56 36.60 -6.37
C ALA A 189 0.84 35.51 -7.43
N GLU A 190 1.81 35.74 -8.32
CA GLU A 190 2.30 34.77 -9.29
C GLU A 190 2.83 33.53 -8.60
N ARG A 191 3.58 33.71 -7.52
CA ARG A 191 4.05 32.59 -6.69
C ARG A 191 2.92 31.79 -6.06
N LEU A 192 1.85 32.45 -5.62
CA LEU A 192 0.67 31.79 -5.06
C LEU A 192 -0.06 30.97 -6.14
N GLU A 193 -0.15 31.49 -7.36
CA GLU A 193 -0.71 30.81 -8.52
C GLU A 193 0.08 29.53 -8.83
N ASP A 194 1.41 29.58 -8.86
CA ASP A 194 2.28 28.42 -9.06
C ASP A 194 2.00 27.34 -8.01
N LEU A 195 1.94 27.72 -6.72
CA LEU A 195 1.68 26.77 -5.63
C LEU A 195 0.29 26.13 -5.72
N ILE A 196 -0.71 26.90 -6.15
CA ILE A 196 -2.08 26.37 -6.39
C ILE A 196 -2.06 25.37 -7.54
N ASN A 197 -1.38 25.68 -8.63
CA ASN A 197 -1.26 24.79 -9.78
C ASN A 197 -0.51 23.49 -9.40
N GLU A 198 0.61 23.58 -8.67
CA GLU A 198 1.32 22.42 -8.14
C GLU A 198 0.41 21.55 -7.24
N PHE A 199 -0.47 22.16 -6.44
CA PHE A 199 -1.43 21.44 -5.60
C PHE A 199 -2.51 20.73 -6.41
N PHE A 200 -3.12 21.40 -7.37
CA PHE A 200 -4.12 20.77 -8.23
C PHE A 200 -3.56 19.54 -8.95
N ASP A 201 -2.32 19.62 -9.37
CA ASP A 201 -1.69 18.48 -10.04
C ASP A 201 -1.52 17.29 -9.13
N ILE A 202 -1.02 17.48 -7.89
CA ILE A 202 -0.88 16.40 -6.93
C ILE A 202 -2.22 15.79 -6.54
N THR A 203 -3.25 16.63 -6.32
CA THR A 203 -4.58 16.13 -6.00
C THR A 203 -5.20 15.37 -7.16
N ARG A 204 -4.97 15.84 -8.40
CA ARG A 204 -5.42 15.17 -9.61
C ARG A 204 -4.65 13.86 -9.85
N PHE A 205 -3.35 13.81 -9.55
CA PHE A 205 -2.53 12.61 -9.61
C PHE A 205 -2.97 11.56 -8.58
N ASN A 206 -3.30 11.96 -7.34
CA ASN A 206 -3.72 11.04 -6.27
C ASN A 206 -5.17 10.55 -6.39
N LEU A 207 -6.06 11.26 -7.10
CA LEU A 207 -7.50 10.99 -7.14
C LEU A 207 -7.99 10.30 -8.43
N SER A 208 -7.22 10.30 -9.50
CA SER A 208 -7.62 9.67 -10.76
C SER A 208 -6.61 8.57 -11.16
N ARG A 209 -7.12 7.45 -11.65
CA ARG A 209 -6.36 6.60 -12.57
C ARG A 209 -6.07 7.45 -13.80
N LEU A 210 -4.91 8.09 -13.80
CA LEU A 210 -4.48 8.93 -14.92
C LEU A 210 -4.35 8.06 -16.17
N GLU A 211 -5.30 8.18 -17.06
CA GLU A 211 -5.13 7.70 -18.42
C GLU A 211 -4.20 8.68 -19.15
N LEU A 212 -3.16 8.13 -19.78
CA LEU A 212 -2.25 8.92 -20.63
C LEU A 212 -2.91 9.14 -21.99
N GLU A 213 -3.00 10.39 -22.41
CA GLU A 213 -3.38 10.74 -23.78
C GLU A 213 -2.16 10.63 -24.70
N ARG A 214 -1.82 9.40 -25.08
CA ARG A 214 -0.60 9.12 -25.86
C ARG A 214 -0.72 9.61 -27.29
N GLN A 215 0.30 10.34 -27.73
CA GLN A 215 0.48 10.83 -29.10
C GLN A 215 1.93 10.56 -29.53
N SER A 216 2.15 10.36 -30.83
CA SER A 216 3.52 10.26 -31.37
C SER A 216 4.15 11.66 -31.43
N VAL A 217 5.15 11.90 -30.63
CA VAL A 217 5.80 13.21 -30.45
C VAL A 217 7.28 13.10 -30.80
N ASP A 218 7.84 14.13 -31.40
CA ASP A 218 9.28 14.30 -31.58
C ASP A 218 9.86 14.96 -30.32
N LEU A 219 10.46 14.16 -29.44
CA LEU A 219 11.05 14.63 -28.18
C LEU A 219 12.18 15.62 -28.39
N THR A 220 12.92 15.53 -29.52
CA THR A 220 13.97 16.51 -29.85
C THR A 220 13.37 17.91 -29.93
N ARG A 221 12.32 18.07 -30.72
CA ARG A 221 11.63 19.37 -30.86
C ARG A 221 11.01 19.84 -29.53
N MET A 222 10.42 18.94 -28.77
CA MET A 222 9.85 19.28 -27.46
C MET A 222 10.92 19.79 -26.51
N LEU A 223 12.07 19.11 -26.40
CA LEU A 223 13.19 19.54 -25.57
C LEU A 223 13.80 20.86 -26.02
N GLU A 224 13.94 21.08 -27.34
CA GLU A 224 14.40 22.35 -27.93
C GLU A 224 13.45 23.49 -27.56
N GLN A 225 12.13 23.27 -27.63
CA GLN A 225 11.12 24.26 -27.28
C GLN A 225 11.18 24.61 -25.80
N VAL A 226 11.11 23.61 -24.90
CA VAL A 226 11.16 23.85 -23.46
C VAL A 226 12.48 24.51 -23.04
N ALA A 227 13.63 24.06 -23.56
CA ALA A 227 14.91 24.72 -23.33
C ALA A 227 14.96 26.18 -23.81
N SER A 228 14.28 26.48 -24.94
CA SER A 228 14.16 27.86 -25.45
C SER A 228 13.36 28.76 -24.50
N GLU A 229 12.30 28.25 -23.89
CA GLU A 229 11.48 28.99 -22.93
C GLU A 229 12.28 29.32 -21.63
N PHE A 230 13.25 28.50 -21.27
CA PHE A 230 14.14 28.74 -20.12
C PHE A 230 15.30 29.70 -20.40
N ARG A 231 15.62 30.05 -21.65
CA ARG A 231 16.74 30.93 -21.98
C ARG A 231 16.73 32.27 -21.22
N PRO A 232 15.62 33.02 -21.09
CA PRO A 232 15.59 34.24 -20.30
C PRO A 232 15.92 34.02 -18.84
N ILE A 233 15.33 32.98 -18.25
CA ILE A 233 15.52 32.60 -16.84
C ILE A 233 16.99 32.24 -16.56
N PHE A 234 17.59 31.47 -17.46
CA PHE A 234 19.01 31.12 -17.37
C PHE A 234 19.92 32.31 -17.51
N ALA A 235 19.63 33.23 -18.45
CA ALA A 235 20.42 34.44 -18.65
C ALA A 235 20.43 35.35 -17.42
N GLU A 236 19.31 35.48 -16.70
CA GLU A 236 19.22 36.26 -15.47
C GLU A 236 20.11 35.65 -14.35
N SER A 237 20.34 34.34 -14.37
CA SER A 237 21.15 33.61 -13.40
C SER A 237 22.60 33.37 -13.86
N GLY A 238 23.00 33.90 -15.03
CA GLY A 238 24.31 33.66 -15.63
C GLY A 238 24.51 32.24 -16.14
N LEU A 239 23.41 31.51 -16.41
CA LEU A 239 23.46 30.13 -16.88
C LEU A 239 23.33 30.08 -18.41
N SER A 240 23.94 29.05 -19.00
CA SER A 240 23.73 28.68 -20.40
C SER A 240 23.10 27.29 -20.51
N CYS A 241 22.54 26.96 -21.65
CA CYS A 241 21.96 25.64 -21.91
C CYS A 241 22.53 25.05 -23.21
N SER A 242 22.99 23.80 -23.16
CA SER A 242 23.45 23.05 -24.32
C SER A 242 22.60 21.81 -24.54
N LEU A 243 22.34 21.50 -25.80
CA LEU A 243 21.55 20.34 -26.23
C LEU A 243 22.42 19.40 -27.07
N ASP A 244 22.52 18.13 -26.66
CA ASP A 244 23.14 17.03 -27.42
C ASP A 244 22.08 15.97 -27.69
N LEU A 245 21.28 16.20 -28.72
CA LEU A 245 20.11 15.41 -29.06
C LEU A 245 20.23 14.84 -30.48
N PRO A 246 19.75 13.64 -30.75
CA PRO A 246 19.65 13.12 -32.11
C PRO A 246 18.69 14.01 -32.93
N PRO A 247 18.83 14.06 -34.27
CA PRO A 247 18.02 14.96 -35.12
C PRO A 247 16.51 14.72 -35.00
N LYS A 248 16.10 13.50 -34.64
CA LYS A 248 14.69 13.12 -34.39
C LYS A 248 14.64 12.02 -33.36
N LEU A 249 13.78 12.18 -32.38
CA LEU A 249 13.55 11.20 -31.32
C LEU A 249 12.03 11.03 -31.11
N HIS A 250 11.43 10.11 -31.89
CA HIS A 250 10.01 9.83 -31.78
C HIS A 250 9.67 8.94 -30.58
N TYR A 251 8.63 9.32 -29.85
CA TYR A 251 8.13 8.56 -28.72
C TYR A 251 6.61 8.75 -28.58
N SER A 252 5.90 7.67 -28.23
CA SER A 252 4.45 7.72 -27.94
C SER A 252 4.24 8.08 -26.47
N CYS A 253 3.85 9.32 -26.21
CA CYS A 253 3.69 9.86 -24.85
C CYS A 253 2.50 10.82 -24.77
N ASP A 254 2.16 11.20 -23.56
CA ASP A 254 1.32 12.36 -23.26
C ASP A 254 2.22 13.60 -23.25
N PRO A 255 2.11 14.48 -24.28
CA PRO A 255 3.07 15.57 -24.46
C PRO A 255 3.01 16.61 -23.34
N ASP A 256 1.83 16.93 -22.82
CA ASP A 256 1.67 17.94 -21.77
C ASP A 256 2.29 17.47 -20.46
N LYS A 257 2.09 16.19 -20.14
CA LYS A 257 2.69 15.61 -18.94
C LYS A 257 4.21 15.48 -19.08
N LEU A 258 4.71 15.06 -20.24
CA LEU A 258 6.15 14.90 -20.40
C LEU A 258 6.88 16.25 -20.51
N ALA A 259 6.29 17.26 -21.15
CA ALA A 259 6.81 18.62 -21.13
C ALA A 259 6.97 19.15 -19.70
N ARG A 260 6.01 18.83 -18.82
CA ARG A 260 6.07 19.18 -17.41
C ARG A 260 7.21 18.50 -16.66
N VAL A 261 7.60 17.28 -17.01
CA VAL A 261 8.80 16.63 -16.45
C VAL A 261 10.03 17.48 -16.78
N PHE A 262 10.16 17.91 -18.03
CA PHE A 262 11.30 18.70 -18.48
C PHE A 262 11.31 20.10 -17.85
N ASP A 263 10.15 20.77 -17.73
CA ASP A 263 10.02 22.03 -16.99
C ASP A 263 10.50 21.90 -15.55
N ASN A 264 10.04 20.87 -14.81
CA ASN A 264 10.45 20.64 -13.44
C ASN A 264 11.96 20.43 -13.29
N LEU A 265 12.60 19.70 -14.22
CA LEU A 265 14.05 19.46 -14.20
C LEU A 265 14.84 20.73 -14.54
N LEU A 266 14.40 21.52 -15.53
CA LEU A 266 15.06 22.77 -15.91
C LEU A 266 14.86 23.86 -14.86
N ARG A 267 13.68 23.94 -14.25
CA ARG A 267 13.42 24.81 -13.10
C ARG A 267 14.30 24.42 -11.91
N ASN A 268 14.49 23.14 -11.63
CA ASN A 268 15.42 22.67 -10.62
C ASN A 268 16.86 23.08 -10.95
N ALA A 269 17.29 22.90 -12.20
CA ALA A 269 18.60 23.36 -12.65
C ALA A 269 18.78 24.87 -12.47
N SER A 270 17.76 25.72 -12.79
CA SER A 270 17.86 27.17 -12.62
C SER A 270 18.08 27.60 -11.15
N TYR A 271 17.56 26.84 -10.19
CA TYR A 271 17.70 27.17 -8.77
C TYR A 271 18.98 26.64 -8.11
N TYR A 272 19.48 25.50 -8.57
CA TYR A 272 20.54 24.77 -7.88
C TYR A 272 21.87 24.75 -8.64
N SER A 273 21.92 25.29 -9.86
CA SER A 273 23.17 25.41 -10.59
C SER A 273 24.09 26.47 -9.99
N LEU A 274 25.39 26.24 -10.15
CA LEU A 274 26.40 27.25 -9.85
C LEU A 274 26.31 28.38 -10.90
N PRO A 275 26.50 29.65 -10.50
CA PRO A 275 26.58 30.77 -11.46
C PRO A 275 27.61 30.51 -12.56
N ASP A 276 27.38 31.09 -13.72
CA ASP A 276 28.29 31.04 -14.89
C ASP A 276 28.56 29.60 -15.37
N SER A 277 27.60 28.70 -15.17
CA SER A 277 27.70 27.28 -15.59
C SER A 277 26.74 26.94 -16.72
N THR A 278 26.90 25.75 -17.30
CA THR A 278 26.07 25.24 -18.39
C THR A 278 25.19 24.09 -17.90
N VAL A 279 23.89 24.18 -18.19
CA VAL A 279 22.92 23.07 -18.07
C VAL A 279 23.00 22.27 -19.35
N GLU A 280 23.32 21.00 -19.25
CA GLU A 280 23.48 20.09 -20.38
C GLU A 280 22.29 19.13 -20.46
N ILE A 281 21.64 19.06 -21.64
CA ILE A 281 20.57 18.10 -21.92
C ILE A 281 21.06 17.19 -23.03
N ALA A 282 21.12 15.89 -22.77
CA ALA A 282 21.49 14.92 -23.79
C ALA A 282 20.40 13.85 -23.93
N GLY A 283 20.23 13.35 -25.16
CA GLY A 283 19.28 12.30 -25.48
C GLY A 283 19.92 11.22 -26.34
N ARG A 284 19.69 9.96 -26.01
CA ARG A 284 20.25 8.80 -26.76
C ARG A 284 19.26 7.64 -26.76
N ILE A 285 19.42 6.75 -27.73
CA ILE A 285 18.72 5.46 -27.74
C ILE A 285 19.76 4.40 -27.40
N GLU A 286 19.58 3.75 -26.24
CA GLU A 286 20.48 2.70 -25.74
C GLU A 286 19.67 1.44 -25.40
N ALA A 287 20.09 0.30 -25.95
CA ALA A 287 19.47 -1.01 -25.69
C ALA A 287 17.91 -1.02 -25.80
N GLY A 288 17.36 -0.30 -26.81
CA GLY A 288 15.92 -0.22 -27.00
C GLY A 288 15.18 0.65 -25.98
N LYS A 289 15.89 1.59 -25.34
CA LYS A 289 15.32 2.59 -24.44
C LYS A 289 15.78 3.97 -24.86
N ILE A 290 14.93 4.96 -24.64
CA ILE A 290 15.28 6.37 -24.76
C ILE A 290 15.85 6.78 -23.41
N VAL A 291 17.10 7.25 -23.42
CA VAL A 291 17.79 7.77 -22.25
C VAL A 291 17.95 9.27 -22.41
N LEU A 292 17.35 10.05 -21.52
CA LEU A 292 17.49 11.50 -21.45
C LEU A 292 18.25 11.86 -20.19
N THR A 293 19.28 12.70 -20.31
CA THR A 293 20.05 13.18 -19.18
C THR A 293 19.98 14.71 -19.09
N PHE A 294 19.76 15.21 -17.87
CA PHE A 294 19.77 16.62 -17.52
C PHE A 294 20.86 16.81 -16.49
N SER A 295 21.93 17.50 -16.86
CA SER A 295 23.10 17.70 -16.00
C SER A 295 23.35 19.18 -15.74
N ASN A 296 23.63 19.54 -14.51
CA ASN A 296 24.03 20.88 -14.17
C ASN A 296 25.18 20.86 -13.14
N ALA A 297 26.01 21.92 -13.16
CA ALA A 297 27.02 22.12 -12.13
C ALA A 297 26.32 22.47 -10.81
N GLY A 298 26.65 21.79 -9.74
CA GLY A 298 25.98 21.97 -8.47
C GLY A 298 26.77 21.40 -7.30
N LYS A 299 26.37 21.74 -6.08
CA LYS A 299 26.99 21.18 -4.86
C LYS A 299 26.63 19.71 -4.74
N ASN A 300 27.62 18.93 -4.29
CA ASN A 300 27.40 17.50 -4.03
C ASN A 300 26.22 17.26 -3.05
N ILE A 301 25.37 16.34 -3.43
CA ILE A 301 24.24 15.90 -2.62
C ILE A 301 24.61 14.53 -2.02
N PRO A 302 24.63 14.38 -0.69
CA PRO A 302 24.88 13.08 -0.05
C PRO A 302 23.90 12.02 -0.50
N GLN A 303 24.34 10.77 -0.65
CA GLN A 303 23.52 9.64 -1.14
C GLN A 303 22.21 9.47 -0.36
N GLU A 304 22.26 9.61 0.96
CA GLU A 304 21.06 9.52 1.82
C GLU A 304 19.98 10.55 1.47
N LYS A 305 20.38 11.70 0.94
CA LYS A 305 19.48 12.76 0.50
C LYS A 305 19.04 12.54 -0.96
N LEU A 306 19.94 12.02 -1.82
CA LEU A 306 19.60 11.68 -3.22
C LEU A 306 18.48 10.66 -3.31
N ASP A 307 18.44 9.68 -2.42
CA ASP A 307 17.37 8.68 -2.37
C ASP A 307 16.00 9.30 -2.06
N ARG A 308 16.01 10.48 -1.42
CA ARG A 308 14.83 11.17 -0.93
C ARG A 308 14.38 12.37 -1.78
N ILE A 309 15.18 12.84 -2.73
CA ILE A 309 14.82 14.05 -3.52
C ILE A 309 13.55 13.91 -4.34
N PHE A 310 13.10 12.69 -4.59
CA PHE A 310 11.84 12.38 -5.26
C PHE A 310 10.67 12.17 -4.28
N GLU A 311 10.91 12.26 -2.96
CA GLU A 311 9.83 12.27 -1.98
C GLU A 311 9.09 13.61 -2.04
N GLN A 312 7.77 13.57 -1.89
CA GLN A 312 6.96 14.80 -1.84
C GLN A 312 7.40 15.68 -0.67
N PHE A 313 7.54 16.99 -0.90
CA PHE A 313 7.96 18.01 0.08
C PHE A 313 9.41 17.90 0.56
N PHE A 314 10.19 16.99 0.04
CA PHE A 314 11.58 16.90 0.42
C PHE A 314 12.39 18.08 -0.17
N ARG A 315 13.21 18.72 0.67
CA ARG A 315 14.09 19.83 0.31
C ARG A 315 15.45 19.63 0.95
N LEU A 316 16.50 19.92 0.22
CA LEU A 316 17.88 19.79 0.71
C LEU A 316 18.19 20.76 1.85
N ASP A 317 17.67 22.01 1.79
CA ASP A 317 17.87 23.07 2.77
C ASP A 317 16.53 23.70 3.16
N SER A 318 16.10 23.49 4.41
CA SER A 318 14.89 24.13 4.98
C SER A 318 15.08 25.64 5.25
N SER A 319 16.33 26.13 5.39
CA SER A 319 16.62 27.52 5.72
C SER A 319 16.58 28.51 4.54
N ARG A 320 16.54 28.03 3.29
CA ARG A 320 16.44 28.86 2.08
C ARG A 320 15.03 28.93 1.49
N ALA A 321 14.02 28.64 2.29
CA ALA A 321 12.62 28.58 1.89
C ALA A 321 12.08 29.80 1.14
N THR A 322 12.68 30.97 1.33
CA THR A 322 12.21 32.26 0.78
C THR A 322 12.86 32.66 -0.55
N ARG A 323 14.04 32.13 -0.90
CA ARG A 323 14.77 32.54 -2.13
C ARG A 323 14.74 31.52 -3.27
N THR A 324 14.54 30.23 -2.98
CA THR A 324 14.60 29.12 -3.97
C THR A 324 13.29 28.38 -4.14
N GLY A 325 12.26 28.98 -3.89
CA GLY A 325 10.85 29.00 -4.32
C GLY A 325 10.08 27.72 -4.65
N GLY A 326 10.55 26.48 -4.53
CA GLY A 326 9.72 25.28 -4.84
C GLY A 326 9.10 24.64 -3.62
N ALA A 327 7.85 24.13 -3.71
CA ALA A 327 7.17 23.38 -2.66
C ALA A 327 7.78 21.98 -2.39
N GLY A 328 8.86 21.61 -3.12
CA GLY A 328 9.45 20.26 -3.05
C GLY A 328 8.60 19.19 -3.74
N LEU A 329 7.79 19.59 -4.70
CA LEU A 329 6.83 18.72 -5.38
C LEU A 329 7.25 18.38 -6.82
N GLY A 330 8.02 19.25 -7.46
CA GLY A 330 8.37 19.13 -8.87
C GLY A 330 9.07 17.83 -9.25
N LEU A 331 10.05 17.38 -8.45
CA LEU A 331 10.74 16.10 -8.71
C LEU A 331 9.87 14.90 -8.43
N ALA A 332 8.98 14.96 -7.42
CA ALA A 332 8.02 13.91 -7.14
C ALA A 332 7.02 13.74 -8.30
N ILE A 333 6.50 14.86 -8.82
CA ILE A 333 5.63 14.88 -10.00
C ILE A 333 6.36 14.34 -11.23
N ALA A 334 7.62 14.76 -11.45
CA ALA A 334 8.42 14.26 -12.57
C ALA A 334 8.61 12.75 -12.52
N LYS A 335 8.89 12.20 -11.34
CA LYS A 335 9.03 10.74 -11.14
C LYS A 335 7.73 10.01 -11.45
N GLU A 336 6.61 10.48 -10.93
CA GLU A 336 5.31 9.86 -11.13
C GLU A 336 4.89 9.85 -12.61
N ILE A 337 5.09 10.97 -13.31
CA ILE A 337 4.82 11.06 -14.76
C ILE A 337 5.69 10.08 -15.55
N VAL A 338 6.99 10.00 -15.25
CA VAL A 338 7.91 9.07 -15.91
C VAL A 338 7.50 7.62 -15.65
N GLU A 339 7.13 7.28 -14.42
CA GLU A 339 6.65 5.95 -14.04
C GLU A 339 5.31 5.58 -14.73
N LEU A 340 4.39 6.54 -14.89
CA LEU A 340 3.17 6.36 -15.69
C LEU A 340 3.45 6.05 -17.16
N HIS A 341 4.54 6.59 -17.72
CA HIS A 341 5.00 6.27 -19.08
C HIS A 341 5.76 4.93 -19.16
N GLY A 342 5.85 4.18 -18.03
CA GLY A 342 6.60 2.92 -17.94
C GLY A 342 8.11 3.10 -17.86
N GLY A 343 8.56 4.33 -17.60
CA GLY A 343 9.97 4.70 -17.47
C GLY A 343 10.48 4.67 -16.04
N THR A 344 11.74 5.11 -15.88
CA THR A 344 12.38 5.34 -14.58
C THR A 344 13.16 6.63 -14.60
N ILE A 345 13.19 7.35 -13.47
CA ILE A 345 14.04 8.51 -13.27
C ILE A 345 14.99 8.27 -12.09
N ARG A 346 16.23 8.69 -12.23
CA ARG A 346 17.26 8.60 -11.19
C ARG A 346 18.02 9.91 -11.12
N ALA A 347 18.67 10.16 -9.99
CA ALA A 347 19.57 11.27 -9.81
C ALA A 347 20.90 10.75 -9.28
N ASP A 348 21.96 11.29 -9.83
CA ASP A 348 23.35 11.04 -9.42
C ASP A 348 23.99 12.39 -9.11
N SER A 349 24.86 12.44 -8.08
CA SER A 349 25.60 13.63 -7.71
C SER A 349 27.07 13.30 -7.51
N THR A 350 27.91 14.09 -8.15
CA THR A 350 29.36 14.11 -7.92
C THR A 350 29.75 15.41 -7.23
N GLU A 351 31.06 15.64 -6.98
CA GLU A 351 31.53 16.84 -6.28
C GLU A 351 31.07 18.16 -6.91
N ASP A 352 30.97 18.19 -8.24
CA ASP A 352 30.69 19.42 -9.01
C ASP A 352 29.46 19.31 -9.91
N ARG A 353 28.77 18.17 -9.96
CA ARG A 353 27.71 17.91 -10.95
C ARG A 353 26.54 17.12 -10.36
N ILE A 354 25.34 17.56 -10.72
CA ILE A 354 24.09 16.83 -10.46
C ILE A 354 23.53 16.39 -11.81
N THR A 355 23.17 15.11 -11.94
CA THR A 355 22.63 14.53 -13.17
C THR A 355 21.33 13.79 -12.89
N PHE A 356 20.27 14.17 -13.59
CA PHE A 356 19.01 13.42 -13.61
C PHE A 356 18.97 12.60 -14.89
N THR A 357 18.74 11.30 -14.76
CA THR A 357 18.64 10.37 -15.88
C THR A 357 17.23 9.80 -15.96
N ILE A 358 16.56 10.00 -17.09
CA ILE A 358 15.25 9.45 -17.42
C ILE A 358 15.47 8.32 -18.43
N CYS A 359 14.92 7.13 -18.15
CA CYS A 359 14.90 6.01 -19.08
C CYS A 359 13.45 5.70 -19.45
N LEU A 360 13.08 5.86 -20.71
CA LEU A 360 11.75 5.53 -21.23
C LEU A 360 11.84 4.28 -22.12
N PRO A 361 10.86 3.35 -22.08
CA PRO A 361 10.84 2.23 -23.01
C PRO A 361 10.64 2.76 -24.43
N SER A 362 11.47 2.35 -25.40
CA SER A 362 11.22 2.73 -26.79
C SER A 362 10.07 1.89 -27.36
N ASP A 363 9.15 2.52 -28.09
CA ASP A 363 8.03 1.84 -28.76
C ASP A 363 8.45 0.93 -29.94
N HIS A 364 9.73 0.55 -30.01
CA HIS A 364 10.24 -0.38 -31.03
C HIS A 364 9.88 -1.84 -30.73
N SER A 365 8.58 -2.13 -30.48
CA SER A 365 8.08 -3.51 -30.51
C SER A 365 7.14 -3.76 -31.70
N GLU A 366 7.22 -2.96 -32.77
CA GLU A 366 6.63 -3.34 -34.06
C GLU A 366 7.50 -2.74 -35.18
N ALA A 367 8.44 -3.51 -35.66
CA ALA A 367 8.93 -3.44 -37.01
C ALA A 367 8.54 -4.73 -37.72
N PRO A 368 8.08 -4.67 -38.97
CA PRO A 368 7.34 -5.68 -39.70
C PRO A 368 8.11 -6.95 -39.97
#